data_738dba06b8244adf69fa448684106ccf
#
_entry.id   738dba06b8244adf69fa448684106ccf
#
_cell.length_a   1.000
_cell.length_b   1.000
_cell.length_c   1.000
_cell.angle_alpha   90.00
_cell.angle_beta   90.00
_cell.angle_gamma   90.00
#
_symmetry.space_group_name_H-M   'P 1'
#
loop_
_entity.id
_entity.type
_entity.pdbx_description
1 polymer ?
#
loop_
_entity_poly.entity_id
_entity_poly.type
_entity_poly.pdbx_seq_one_letter_code
_entity_poly.pdbx_strand_id
1 'polypeptide(L)'
;MKRCVAVGLAGVLLLGVAAPVLAETVLGKINRTGVLTAGTRGTNISFAYITEKNEWIGFSIDLLEAIRARLEKKLAKRIRLEKKEITPATSIPLVVNRTIDVLCGSTTYTRGRDEAVDFSINFFFTGTQLLVKKGSGIKSVADVAGKRVGAADASTGEKNLRASQPKADVVIFQDHPAGLLALEQGRIVAYVSDGILLAGLTAKAKNPKDYEVVGFLAKDPYSCSVPENDSRWRDFVNHTFMELIDNGKYFELYDKWFGERGVVPYPMSPQVRNYMIMQSMPE
;
A
#
# COMPACT_ATOMS: atom_id res chain seq x y z
N MET A 1 -0.50 79.05 39.20
CA MET A 1 -0.96 77.71 39.52
C MET A 1 -1.60 77.16 38.25
N LYS A 2 -0.88 76.31 37.50
CA LYS A 2 -1.35 75.63 36.30
C LYS A 2 -1.47 74.15 36.63
N ARG A 3 -2.71 73.57 36.57
CA ARG A 3 -3.01 72.12 36.75
C ARG A 3 -2.85 71.44 35.41
N CYS A 4 -1.87 70.55 35.34
CA CYS A 4 -1.80 69.57 34.22
C CYS A 4 -2.72 68.38 34.51
N VAL A 5 -3.65 68.14 33.60
CA VAL A 5 -4.50 66.91 33.56
C VAL A 5 -3.80 65.90 32.67
N ALA A 6 -3.37 64.76 33.24
CA ALA A 6 -2.83 63.65 32.50
C ALA A 6 -4.01 62.74 32.08
N VAL A 7 -4.23 62.60 30.78
CA VAL A 7 -5.18 61.65 30.19
C VAL A 7 -4.44 60.32 29.98
N GLY A 8 -4.77 59.31 30.77
CA GLY A 8 -4.24 57.97 30.59
C GLY A 8 -5.00 57.23 29.48
N LEU A 9 -4.32 56.90 28.37
CA LEU A 9 -4.83 55.99 27.35
C LEU A 9 -4.70 54.57 27.87
N ALA A 10 -5.81 53.92 28.20
CA ALA A 10 -5.86 52.48 28.46
C ALA A 10 -5.92 51.73 27.12
N GLY A 11 -4.79 51.17 26.68
CA GLY A 11 -4.72 50.29 25.53
C GLY A 11 -5.34 48.93 25.84
N VAL A 12 -6.48 48.62 25.25
CA VAL A 12 -7.08 47.27 25.31
C VAL A 12 -6.33 46.34 24.35
N LEU A 13 -5.47 45.47 24.90
CA LEU A 13 -4.87 44.36 24.13
C LEU A 13 -5.94 43.34 23.83
N LEU A 14 -6.46 43.32 22.60
CA LEU A 14 -7.27 42.21 22.06
C LEU A 14 -6.36 41.00 21.78
N LEU A 15 -6.25 40.07 22.73
CA LEU A 15 -5.69 38.75 22.51
C LEU A 15 -6.60 37.99 21.58
N GLY A 16 -6.30 38.01 20.29
CA GLY A 16 -6.94 37.15 19.29
C GLY A 16 -6.65 35.69 19.60
N VAL A 17 -7.62 34.97 20.13
CA VAL A 17 -7.58 33.51 20.27
C VAL A 17 -7.60 32.96 18.84
N ALA A 18 -6.45 32.58 18.30
CA ALA A 18 -6.39 31.80 17.07
C ALA A 18 -7.09 30.47 17.31
N ALA A 19 -8.30 30.31 16.81
CA ALA A 19 -8.98 29.03 16.82
C ALA A 19 -8.13 28.01 16.02
N PRO A 20 -7.91 26.81 16.54
CA PRO A 20 -7.18 25.77 15.79
C PRO A 20 -7.93 25.52 14.48
N VAL A 21 -7.27 25.77 13.36
CA VAL A 21 -7.78 25.40 12.03
C VAL A 21 -7.69 23.87 11.99
N LEU A 22 -8.80 23.18 12.27
CA LEU A 22 -8.89 21.76 12.09
C LEU A 22 -8.63 21.44 10.62
N ALA A 23 -7.64 20.59 10.34
CA ALA A 23 -7.36 20.15 8.99
C ALA A 23 -8.63 19.55 8.35
N GLU A 24 -8.91 19.90 7.11
CA GLU A 24 -10.07 19.39 6.38
C GLU A 24 -9.99 17.83 6.35
N THR A 25 -11.09 17.16 6.71
CA THR A 25 -11.16 15.69 6.62
C THR A 25 -11.17 15.25 5.17
N VAL A 26 -10.71 14.01 4.89
CA VAL A 26 -10.76 13.45 3.53
C VAL A 26 -12.18 13.40 2.99
N LEU A 27 -13.15 12.98 3.79
CA LEU A 27 -14.57 12.99 3.40
C LEU A 27 -15.07 14.42 3.05
N GLY A 28 -14.67 15.42 3.82
CA GLY A 28 -14.98 16.84 3.54
C GLY A 28 -14.39 17.29 2.22
N LYS A 29 -13.10 17.03 1.99
CA LYS A 29 -12.41 17.33 0.71
C LYS A 29 -13.13 16.65 -0.47
N ILE A 30 -13.42 15.34 -0.37
CA ILE A 30 -14.08 14.59 -1.44
C ILE A 30 -15.49 15.14 -1.68
N ASN A 31 -16.22 15.47 -0.61
CA ASN A 31 -17.54 16.08 -0.75
C ASN A 31 -17.48 17.45 -1.48
N ARG A 32 -16.49 18.26 -1.21
CA ARG A 32 -16.29 19.56 -1.86
C ARG A 32 -15.82 19.41 -3.31
N THR A 33 -14.82 18.56 -3.59
CA THR A 33 -14.15 18.48 -4.89
C THR A 33 -14.79 17.49 -5.87
N GLY A 34 -15.48 16.46 -5.36
CA GLY A 34 -15.93 15.33 -6.18
C GLY A 34 -14.80 14.40 -6.63
N VAL A 35 -13.63 14.43 -5.96
CA VAL A 35 -12.46 13.67 -6.38
C VAL A 35 -11.93 12.85 -5.21
N LEU A 36 -11.76 11.53 -5.45
CA LEU A 36 -10.98 10.62 -4.63
C LEU A 36 -9.62 10.43 -5.29
N THR A 37 -8.54 10.85 -4.63
CA THR A 37 -7.16 10.67 -5.14
C THR A 37 -6.52 9.47 -4.48
N ALA A 38 -6.21 8.43 -5.26
CA ALA A 38 -5.62 7.19 -4.77
C ALA A 38 -4.18 7.00 -5.26
N GLY A 39 -3.29 6.63 -4.35
CA GLY A 39 -1.93 6.18 -4.70
C GLY A 39 -1.96 4.72 -5.14
N THR A 40 -1.29 4.39 -6.24
CA THR A 40 -1.20 3.02 -6.74
C THR A 40 0.05 2.84 -7.61
N ARG A 41 0.47 1.59 -7.84
CA ARG A 41 1.68 1.27 -8.64
C ARG A 41 1.28 0.69 -9.97
N GLY A 42 1.74 1.33 -11.07
CA GLY A 42 1.44 0.88 -12.43
C GLY A 42 2.14 -0.41 -12.88
N THR A 43 2.98 -1.01 -12.04
CA THR A 43 3.84 -2.16 -12.36
C THR A 43 3.56 -3.42 -11.53
N ASN A 44 2.63 -3.36 -10.57
CA ASN A 44 2.32 -4.51 -9.70
C ASN A 44 1.25 -5.40 -10.32
N ILE A 45 1.70 -6.42 -11.04
CA ILE A 45 0.80 -7.41 -11.68
C ILE A 45 -0.18 -7.96 -10.65
N SER A 46 -1.44 -8.02 -11.01
CA SER A 46 -2.62 -8.41 -10.25
C SER A 46 -3.12 -7.42 -9.19
N PHE A 47 -2.28 -6.57 -8.60
CA PHE A 47 -2.75 -5.51 -7.69
C PHE A 47 -3.13 -4.24 -8.42
N ALA A 48 -2.19 -3.65 -9.15
CA ALA A 48 -2.43 -2.47 -9.97
C ALA A 48 -1.37 -2.38 -11.08
N TYR A 49 -1.79 -2.42 -12.31
CA TYR A 49 -0.90 -2.26 -13.44
C TYR A 49 -1.61 -1.60 -14.61
N ILE A 50 -0.79 -1.02 -15.50
CA ILE A 50 -1.27 -0.34 -16.69
C ILE A 50 -1.19 -1.32 -17.87
N THR A 51 -2.30 -1.51 -18.56
CA THR A 51 -2.38 -2.35 -19.76
C THR A 51 -1.77 -1.63 -20.96
N GLU A 52 -1.54 -2.36 -22.06
CA GLU A 52 -1.12 -1.78 -23.36
C GLU A 52 -2.11 -0.74 -23.89
N LYS A 53 -3.38 -0.79 -23.48
CA LYS A 53 -4.42 0.20 -23.80
C LYS A 53 -4.41 1.40 -22.86
N ASN A 54 -3.41 1.53 -22.00
CA ASN A 54 -3.29 2.59 -20.99
C ASN A 54 -4.43 2.59 -19.95
N GLU A 55 -4.96 1.41 -19.62
CA GLU A 55 -6.00 1.22 -18.63
C GLU A 55 -5.41 0.72 -17.32
N TRP A 56 -5.82 1.32 -16.20
CA TRP A 56 -5.49 0.83 -14.87
C TRP A 56 -6.41 -0.32 -14.48
N ILE A 57 -5.85 -1.50 -14.25
CA ILE A 57 -6.57 -2.67 -13.79
C ILE A 57 -5.83 -3.37 -12.65
N GLY A 58 -6.53 -4.21 -11.89
CA GLY A 58 -5.95 -4.98 -10.79
C GLY A 58 -6.89 -5.07 -9.58
N PHE A 59 -6.56 -5.96 -8.66
CA PHE A 59 -7.32 -6.18 -7.43
C PHE A 59 -7.45 -4.90 -6.59
N SER A 60 -6.36 -4.14 -6.43
CA SER A 60 -6.40 -2.84 -5.73
C SER A 60 -7.26 -1.82 -6.45
N ILE A 61 -7.30 -1.86 -7.78
CA ILE A 61 -8.15 -0.96 -8.57
C ILE A 61 -9.63 -1.31 -8.33
N ASP A 62 -9.98 -2.60 -8.34
CA ASP A 62 -11.35 -3.04 -8.03
C ASP A 62 -11.78 -2.64 -6.61
N LEU A 63 -10.87 -2.72 -5.61
CA LEU A 63 -11.14 -2.25 -4.25
C LEU A 63 -11.35 -0.72 -4.19
N LEU A 64 -10.52 0.06 -4.89
CA LEU A 64 -10.65 1.52 -4.97
C LEU A 64 -11.95 1.94 -5.67
N GLU A 65 -12.39 1.21 -6.69
CA GLU A 65 -13.67 1.42 -7.35
C GLU A 65 -14.86 1.10 -6.41
N ALA A 66 -14.73 0.09 -5.54
CA ALA A 66 -15.74 -0.17 -4.50
C ALA A 66 -15.82 0.97 -3.48
N ILE A 67 -14.67 1.52 -3.02
CA ILE A 67 -14.63 2.71 -2.15
C ILE A 67 -15.30 3.89 -2.84
N ARG A 68 -14.99 4.15 -4.12
CA ARG A 68 -15.60 5.22 -4.93
C ARG A 68 -17.11 5.05 -5.05
N ALA A 69 -17.58 3.85 -5.38
CA ALA A 69 -19.00 3.57 -5.53
C ALA A 69 -19.78 3.80 -4.22
N ARG A 70 -19.20 3.39 -3.07
CA ARG A 70 -19.79 3.66 -1.76
C ARG A 70 -19.81 5.15 -1.41
N LEU A 71 -18.77 5.91 -1.80
CA LEU A 71 -18.76 7.38 -1.67
C LEU A 71 -19.86 8.03 -2.49
N GLU A 72 -20.08 7.60 -3.73
CA GLU A 72 -21.17 8.11 -4.58
C GLU A 72 -22.54 7.89 -3.94
N LYS A 73 -22.77 6.70 -3.40
CA LYS A 73 -24.01 6.37 -2.65
C LYS A 73 -24.17 7.26 -1.41
N LYS A 74 -23.10 7.43 -0.62
CA LYS A 74 -23.12 8.22 0.62
C LYS A 74 -23.35 9.70 0.38
N LEU A 75 -22.70 10.27 -0.65
CA LEU A 75 -22.70 11.69 -0.93
C LEU A 75 -23.76 12.11 -1.97
N ALA A 76 -24.50 11.15 -2.52
CA ALA A 76 -25.50 11.33 -3.57
C ALA A 76 -24.97 12.17 -4.76
N LYS A 77 -23.70 11.97 -5.14
CA LYS A 77 -23.03 12.69 -6.24
C LYS A 77 -21.98 11.82 -6.91
N ARG A 78 -21.68 12.13 -8.18
CA ARG A 78 -20.61 11.44 -8.92
C ARG A 78 -19.24 11.78 -8.35
N ILE A 79 -18.40 10.75 -8.14
CA ILE A 79 -17.03 10.86 -7.64
C ILE A 79 -16.06 10.34 -8.70
N ARG A 80 -15.07 11.16 -9.06
CA ARG A 80 -13.99 10.76 -9.96
C ARG A 80 -12.87 10.12 -9.15
N LEU A 81 -12.46 8.90 -9.52
CA LEU A 81 -11.27 8.26 -8.99
C LEU A 81 -10.03 8.70 -9.78
N GLU A 82 -9.15 9.42 -9.15
CA GLU A 82 -7.89 9.87 -9.70
C GLU A 82 -6.76 8.99 -9.16
N LYS A 83 -6.07 8.29 -10.06
CA LYS A 83 -4.98 7.38 -9.72
C LYS A 83 -3.64 8.09 -9.90
N LYS A 84 -2.83 8.12 -8.84
CA LYS A 84 -1.49 8.71 -8.82
C LYS A 84 -0.46 7.61 -8.73
N GLU A 85 0.45 7.55 -9.68
CA GLU A 85 1.52 6.56 -9.65
C GLU A 85 2.52 6.88 -8.53
N ILE A 86 2.92 5.84 -7.81
CA ILE A 86 3.81 5.91 -6.65
C ILE A 86 4.91 4.85 -6.73
N THR A 87 6.00 5.08 -6.01
CA THR A 87 7.04 4.08 -5.72
C THR A 87 6.95 3.64 -4.24
N PRO A 88 7.64 2.57 -3.81
CA PRO A 88 7.71 2.22 -2.40
C PRO A 88 8.21 3.39 -1.53
N ALA A 89 9.21 4.12 -1.99
CA ALA A 89 9.80 5.26 -1.27
C ALA A 89 8.83 6.45 -1.12
N THR A 90 8.00 6.73 -2.13
CA THR A 90 7.07 7.87 -2.11
C THR A 90 5.72 7.55 -1.47
N SER A 91 5.39 6.29 -1.28
CA SER A 91 4.05 5.82 -0.90
C SER A 91 3.54 6.45 0.41
N ILE A 92 4.25 6.26 1.52
CA ILE A 92 3.85 6.80 2.84
C ILE A 92 3.94 8.33 2.89
N PRO A 93 5.03 8.99 2.41
CA PRO A 93 5.09 10.45 2.36
C PRO A 93 3.91 11.13 1.66
N LEU A 94 3.39 10.55 0.58
CA LEU A 94 2.24 11.12 -0.14
C LEU A 94 0.92 11.01 0.64
N VAL A 95 0.77 10.02 1.51
CA VAL A 95 -0.36 9.94 2.45
C VAL A 95 -0.19 10.96 3.57
N VAL A 96 0.99 11.02 4.20
CA VAL A 96 1.32 11.94 5.29
C VAL A 96 1.03 13.39 4.90
N ASN A 97 1.48 13.81 3.73
CA ASN A 97 1.28 15.18 3.24
C ASN A 97 -0.09 15.42 2.56
N ARG A 98 -1.00 14.44 2.63
CA ARG A 98 -2.36 14.49 2.08
C ARG A 98 -2.43 14.76 0.55
N THR A 99 -1.36 14.43 -0.19
CA THR A 99 -1.33 14.49 -1.65
C THR A 99 -2.24 13.41 -2.25
N ILE A 100 -2.39 12.28 -1.56
CA ILE A 100 -3.35 11.21 -1.84
C ILE A 100 -4.24 10.98 -0.63
N ASP A 101 -5.48 10.62 -0.87
CA ASP A 101 -6.50 10.38 0.14
C ASP A 101 -6.44 8.96 0.69
N VAL A 102 -5.98 8.03 -0.14
CA VAL A 102 -5.88 6.61 0.18
C VAL A 102 -4.78 5.97 -0.66
N LEU A 103 -4.04 5.09 -0.04
CA LEU A 103 -3.07 4.22 -0.69
C LEU A 103 -3.53 2.77 -0.52
N CYS A 104 -4.15 2.19 -1.54
CA CYS A 104 -4.47 0.77 -1.59
C CYS A 104 -3.61 0.09 -2.63
N GLY A 105 -2.76 -0.84 -2.20
CA GLY A 105 -1.83 -1.54 -3.05
C GLY A 105 -1.11 -2.63 -2.27
N SER A 106 0.08 -3.02 -2.70
CA SER A 106 0.95 -3.95 -1.97
C SER A 106 1.71 -3.21 -0.84
N THR A 107 0.99 -2.65 0.10
CA THR A 107 1.58 -1.92 1.22
C THR A 107 1.42 -2.70 2.52
N THR A 108 2.53 -3.22 3.03
CA THR A 108 2.57 -3.96 4.29
C THR A 108 2.24 -3.04 5.46
N TYR A 109 1.30 -3.43 6.29
CA TYR A 109 1.05 -2.83 7.59
C TYR A 109 2.22 -3.14 8.53
N THR A 110 2.93 -2.11 8.96
CA THR A 110 4.01 -2.25 9.95
C THR A 110 3.85 -1.20 11.05
N ARG A 111 4.31 -1.52 12.27
CA ARG A 111 4.26 -0.58 13.40
C ARG A 111 4.92 0.76 13.08
N GLY A 112 6.09 0.76 12.42
CA GLY A 112 6.78 2.00 12.09
C GLY A 112 6.07 2.85 11.02
N ARG A 113 5.24 2.25 10.16
CA ARG A 113 4.39 3.02 9.23
C ARG A 113 3.13 3.53 9.93
N ASP A 114 2.60 2.75 10.89
CA ASP A 114 1.43 3.09 11.70
C ASP A 114 1.66 4.32 12.62
N GLU A 115 2.93 4.67 12.89
CA GLU A 115 3.30 5.90 13.58
C GLU A 115 3.12 7.17 12.72
N ALA A 116 2.93 7.03 11.41
CA ALA A 116 2.86 8.16 10.49
C ALA A 116 1.55 8.23 9.69
N VAL A 117 0.82 7.13 9.58
CA VAL A 117 -0.43 7.00 8.82
C VAL A 117 -1.36 6.00 9.50
N ASP A 118 -2.65 6.17 9.38
CA ASP A 118 -3.63 5.14 9.77
C ASP A 118 -3.72 4.03 8.71
N PHE A 119 -4.09 2.82 9.16
CA PHE A 119 -4.31 1.67 8.28
C PHE A 119 -5.75 1.15 8.38
N SER A 120 -6.27 0.66 7.26
CA SER A 120 -7.51 -0.11 7.21
C SER A 120 -7.32 -1.51 7.82
N ILE A 121 -8.41 -2.26 7.95
CA ILE A 121 -8.32 -3.73 8.14
C ILE A 121 -7.45 -4.34 7.03
N ASN A 122 -6.84 -5.50 7.31
CA ASN A 122 -6.02 -6.18 6.32
C ASN A 122 -6.90 -6.76 5.22
N PHE A 123 -6.50 -6.57 3.98
CA PHE A 123 -7.22 -7.12 2.83
C PHE A 123 -6.41 -8.16 2.05
N PHE A 124 -5.16 -8.41 2.40
CA PHE A 124 -4.34 -9.44 1.76
C PHE A 124 -3.22 -9.92 2.68
N PHE A 125 -2.78 -11.17 2.51
CA PHE A 125 -1.70 -11.75 3.30
C PHE A 125 -0.69 -12.43 2.41
N THR A 126 0.58 -12.12 2.64
CA THR A 126 1.74 -12.71 1.97
C THR A 126 2.93 -12.74 2.93
N GLY A 127 4.13 -12.88 2.42
CA GLY A 127 5.36 -12.79 3.23
C GLY A 127 6.56 -12.44 2.37
N THR A 128 7.56 -11.81 3.00
CA THR A 128 8.83 -11.50 2.36
C THR A 128 9.58 -12.78 2.01
N GLN A 129 9.98 -12.93 0.75
CA GLN A 129 10.67 -14.10 0.20
C GLN A 129 11.75 -13.69 -0.81
N LEU A 130 12.47 -14.64 -1.37
CA LEU A 130 13.51 -14.45 -2.37
C LEU A 130 13.09 -15.06 -3.71
N LEU A 131 13.23 -14.30 -4.80
CA LEU A 131 13.20 -14.81 -6.17
C LEU A 131 14.62 -15.15 -6.58
N VAL A 132 14.83 -16.39 -7.03
CA VAL A 132 16.15 -16.90 -7.44
C VAL A 132 16.04 -17.67 -8.76
N LYS A 133 17.17 -17.85 -9.45
CA LYS A 133 17.22 -18.81 -10.56
C LYS A 133 17.20 -20.24 -10.00
N LYS A 134 16.45 -21.14 -10.62
CA LYS A 134 16.47 -22.56 -10.30
C LYS A 134 17.87 -23.11 -10.45
N GLY A 135 18.26 -23.99 -9.55
CA GLY A 135 19.61 -24.56 -9.54
C GLY A 135 20.71 -23.63 -9.00
N SER A 136 20.36 -22.43 -8.51
CA SER A 136 21.31 -21.50 -7.90
C SER A 136 21.92 -21.98 -6.58
N GLY A 137 21.35 -23.02 -5.97
CA GLY A 137 21.72 -23.52 -4.65
C GLY A 137 21.19 -22.66 -3.49
N ILE A 138 20.45 -21.57 -3.77
CA ILE A 138 19.85 -20.71 -2.75
C ILE A 138 18.47 -21.28 -2.40
N LYS A 139 18.25 -21.61 -1.13
CA LYS A 139 16.98 -22.13 -0.59
C LYS A 139 16.43 -21.29 0.55
N SER A 140 17.28 -20.47 1.16
CA SER A 140 16.93 -19.66 2.32
C SER A 140 17.71 -18.34 2.33
N VAL A 141 17.36 -17.44 3.24
CA VAL A 141 18.09 -16.18 3.44
C VAL A 141 19.53 -16.39 3.93
N ALA A 142 19.83 -17.53 4.58
CA ALA A 142 21.19 -17.86 5.03
C ALA A 142 22.16 -18.03 3.84
N ASP A 143 21.67 -18.54 2.72
CA ASP A 143 22.47 -18.85 1.53
C ASP A 143 22.92 -17.61 0.74
N VAL A 144 22.43 -16.42 1.09
CA VAL A 144 22.79 -15.17 0.42
C VAL A 144 23.81 -14.32 1.20
N ALA A 145 24.44 -14.87 2.27
CA ALA A 145 25.52 -14.20 2.98
C ALA A 145 26.70 -13.89 2.02
N GLY A 146 27.14 -12.62 1.99
CA GLY A 146 28.21 -12.12 1.11
C GLY A 146 27.85 -12.05 -0.38
N LYS A 147 26.59 -12.32 -0.75
CA LYS A 147 26.12 -12.28 -2.14
C LYS A 147 25.30 -11.02 -2.40
N ARG A 148 25.27 -10.60 -3.67
CA ARG A 148 24.48 -9.46 -4.13
C ARG A 148 23.00 -9.82 -4.25
N VAL A 149 22.15 -9.15 -3.45
CA VAL A 149 20.70 -9.35 -3.42
C VAL A 149 20.00 -8.04 -3.72
N GLY A 150 19.11 -8.04 -4.70
CA GLY A 150 18.33 -6.86 -5.05
C GLY A 150 17.13 -6.65 -4.12
N ALA A 151 16.81 -5.38 -3.85
CA ALA A 151 15.61 -4.97 -3.14
C ALA A 151 15.07 -3.68 -3.74
N ALA A 152 13.76 -3.42 -3.61
CA ALA A 152 13.20 -2.11 -3.92
C ALA A 152 13.50 -1.12 -2.79
N ASP A 153 13.78 0.13 -3.18
CA ASP A 153 14.09 1.23 -2.25
C ASP A 153 12.97 1.43 -1.20
N ALA A 154 13.36 1.60 0.07
CA ALA A 154 12.46 1.82 1.22
C ALA A 154 11.34 0.77 1.38
N SER A 155 11.52 -0.44 0.82
CA SER A 155 10.57 -1.54 0.94
C SER A 155 10.74 -2.31 2.26
N THR A 156 9.67 -3.01 2.66
CA THR A 156 9.76 -4.00 3.76
C THR A 156 10.71 -5.14 3.41
N GLY A 157 10.78 -5.53 2.12
CA GLY A 157 11.72 -6.53 1.63
C GLY A 157 13.17 -6.16 1.91
N GLU A 158 13.58 -4.93 1.61
CA GLU A 158 14.92 -4.41 1.96
C GLU A 158 15.17 -4.48 3.48
N LYS A 159 14.24 -3.92 4.27
CA LYS A 159 14.37 -3.90 5.73
C LYS A 159 14.49 -5.31 6.32
N ASN A 160 13.64 -6.23 5.87
CA ASN A 160 13.63 -7.62 6.33
C ASN A 160 14.90 -8.37 5.93
N LEU A 161 15.42 -8.14 4.70
CA LEU A 161 16.68 -8.73 4.27
C LEU A 161 17.85 -8.24 5.12
N ARG A 162 17.99 -6.94 5.33
CA ARG A 162 19.06 -6.38 6.17
C ARG A 162 19.03 -6.89 7.60
N ALA A 163 17.83 -7.07 8.15
CA ALA A 163 17.64 -7.61 9.51
C ALA A 163 17.97 -9.11 9.59
N SER A 164 17.55 -9.90 8.58
CA SER A 164 17.69 -11.36 8.59
C SER A 164 19.05 -11.85 8.10
N GLN A 165 19.70 -11.08 7.22
CA GLN A 165 21.02 -11.40 6.65
C GLN A 165 21.89 -10.14 6.50
N PRO A 166 22.49 -9.65 7.61
CA PRO A 166 23.30 -8.42 7.59
C PRO A 166 24.55 -8.51 6.71
N LYS A 167 24.98 -9.73 6.35
CA LYS A 167 26.15 -9.97 5.48
C LYS A 167 25.80 -9.95 3.99
N ALA A 168 24.53 -9.85 3.61
CA ALA A 168 24.15 -9.71 2.20
C ALA A 168 24.57 -8.34 1.65
N ASP A 169 25.11 -8.33 0.42
CA ASP A 169 25.36 -7.09 -0.34
C ASP A 169 24.05 -6.64 -1.00
N VAL A 170 23.36 -5.67 -0.39
CA VAL A 170 22.04 -5.22 -0.82
C VAL A 170 22.14 -4.18 -1.93
N VAL A 171 21.65 -4.53 -3.13
CA VAL A 171 21.58 -3.65 -4.30
C VAL A 171 20.18 -3.05 -4.41
N ILE A 172 20.08 -1.73 -4.36
CA ILE A 172 18.79 -1.02 -4.36
C ILE A 172 18.34 -0.72 -5.80
N PHE A 173 17.05 -0.97 -6.05
CA PHE A 173 16.36 -0.65 -7.29
C PHE A 173 15.16 0.25 -7.01
N GLN A 174 14.84 1.13 -7.94
CA GLN A 174 13.69 2.03 -7.82
C GLN A 174 12.35 1.27 -7.84
N ASP A 175 12.28 0.19 -8.62
CA ASP A 175 11.08 -0.63 -8.80
C ASP A 175 11.41 -2.11 -8.97
N HIS A 176 10.36 -2.94 -8.96
CA HIS A 176 10.50 -4.39 -9.08
C HIS A 176 10.96 -4.86 -10.47
N PRO A 177 10.48 -4.30 -11.60
CA PRO A 177 10.96 -4.67 -12.93
C PRO A 177 12.48 -4.51 -13.12
N ALA A 178 13.07 -3.42 -12.61
CA ALA A 178 14.51 -3.21 -12.65
C ALA A 178 15.28 -4.28 -11.85
N GLY A 179 14.73 -4.71 -10.71
CA GLY A 179 15.27 -5.81 -9.92
C GLY A 179 15.23 -7.16 -10.66
N LEU A 180 14.10 -7.47 -11.31
CA LEU A 180 13.97 -8.68 -12.14
C LEU A 180 15.01 -8.67 -13.27
N LEU A 181 15.11 -7.57 -14.00
CA LEU A 181 16.09 -7.45 -15.08
C LEU A 181 17.53 -7.67 -14.61
N ALA A 182 17.87 -7.15 -13.42
CA ALA A 182 19.20 -7.38 -12.83
C ALA A 182 19.44 -8.85 -12.46
N LEU A 183 18.40 -9.57 -11.98
CA LEU A 183 18.46 -11.00 -11.72
C LEU A 183 18.60 -11.81 -13.02
N GLU A 184 17.86 -11.47 -14.05
CA GLU A 184 17.98 -12.09 -15.39
C GLU A 184 19.41 -11.96 -15.96
N GLN A 185 19.99 -10.77 -15.83
CA GLN A 185 21.35 -10.46 -16.28
C GLN A 185 22.45 -11.04 -15.36
N GLY A 186 22.12 -11.66 -14.24
CA GLY A 186 23.09 -12.20 -13.29
C GLY A 186 23.86 -11.13 -12.51
N ARG A 187 23.40 -9.89 -12.49
CA ARG A 187 23.99 -8.80 -11.68
C ARG A 187 23.73 -8.95 -10.19
N ILE A 188 22.66 -9.67 -9.84
CA ILE A 188 22.29 -10.10 -8.49
C ILE A 188 21.96 -11.59 -8.54
N VAL A 189 22.10 -12.29 -7.41
CA VAL A 189 21.81 -13.74 -7.32
C VAL A 189 20.40 -14.03 -6.82
N ALA A 190 19.78 -13.06 -6.17
CA ALA A 190 18.42 -13.14 -5.65
C ALA A 190 17.78 -11.73 -5.67
N TYR A 191 16.44 -11.67 -5.72
CA TYR A 191 15.67 -10.45 -5.51
C TYR A 191 14.68 -10.66 -4.37
N VAL A 192 14.71 -9.79 -3.36
CA VAL A 192 13.81 -9.88 -2.20
C VAL A 192 12.57 -9.00 -2.40
N SER A 193 11.40 -9.57 -2.17
CA SER A 193 10.12 -8.86 -2.12
C SER A 193 9.06 -9.79 -1.51
N ASP A 194 7.81 -9.34 -1.54
CA ASP A 194 6.67 -10.12 -1.09
C ASP A 194 6.36 -11.25 -2.09
N GLY A 195 6.10 -12.45 -1.59
CA GLY A 195 5.96 -13.65 -2.43
C GLY A 195 4.96 -13.51 -3.57
N ILE A 196 3.82 -12.85 -3.34
CA ILE A 196 2.85 -12.57 -4.40
C ILE A 196 3.41 -11.63 -5.47
N LEU A 197 4.21 -10.63 -5.10
CA LEU A 197 4.86 -9.73 -6.07
C LEU A 197 5.93 -10.46 -6.86
N LEU A 198 6.69 -11.35 -6.19
CA LEU A 198 7.67 -12.22 -6.86
C LEU A 198 7.00 -13.17 -7.85
N ALA A 199 5.84 -13.73 -7.51
CA ALA A 199 5.05 -14.56 -8.43
C ALA A 199 4.62 -13.75 -9.68
N GLY A 200 4.13 -12.51 -9.48
CA GLY A 200 3.78 -11.60 -10.57
C GLY A 200 4.98 -11.23 -11.45
N LEU A 201 6.14 -10.97 -10.85
CA LEU A 201 7.39 -10.71 -11.57
C LEU A 201 7.84 -11.92 -12.38
N THR A 202 7.78 -13.11 -11.75
CA THR A 202 8.14 -14.37 -12.43
C THR A 202 7.30 -14.58 -13.67
N ALA A 203 5.99 -14.29 -13.62
CA ALA A 203 5.10 -14.40 -14.77
C ALA A 203 5.49 -13.47 -15.94
N LYS A 204 6.26 -12.39 -15.68
CA LYS A 204 6.78 -11.44 -16.69
C LYS A 204 8.24 -11.69 -17.06
N ALA A 205 8.93 -12.60 -16.41
CA ALA A 205 10.29 -12.97 -16.75
C ALA A 205 10.36 -13.54 -18.17
N LYS A 206 11.49 -13.38 -18.84
CA LYS A 206 11.72 -13.90 -20.20
C LYS A 206 11.47 -15.41 -20.28
N ASN A 207 11.89 -16.15 -19.25
CA ASN A 207 11.65 -17.58 -19.10
C ASN A 207 11.12 -17.85 -17.67
N PRO A 208 9.81 -17.77 -17.42
CA PRO A 208 9.26 -17.92 -16.05
C PRO A 208 9.65 -19.23 -15.35
N LYS A 209 9.84 -20.30 -16.12
CA LYS A 209 10.20 -21.63 -15.59
C LYS A 209 11.60 -21.72 -14.99
N ASP A 210 12.48 -20.76 -15.29
CA ASP A 210 13.85 -20.72 -14.80
C ASP A 210 13.97 -20.15 -13.39
N TYR A 211 12.87 -19.66 -12.81
CA TYR A 211 12.85 -19.01 -11.51
C TYR A 211 12.02 -19.80 -10.49
N GLU A 212 12.35 -19.60 -9.23
CA GLU A 212 11.58 -20.09 -8.09
C GLU A 212 11.60 -19.08 -6.95
N VAL A 213 10.52 -19.08 -6.15
CA VAL A 213 10.39 -18.28 -4.93
C VAL A 213 10.74 -19.18 -3.75
N VAL A 214 11.72 -18.75 -2.93
CA VAL A 214 12.26 -19.54 -1.83
C VAL A 214 12.38 -18.72 -0.55
N GLY A 215 12.52 -19.42 0.57
CA GLY A 215 12.68 -18.80 1.88
C GLY A 215 11.40 -18.08 2.35
N PHE A 216 11.39 -17.75 3.62
CA PHE A 216 10.36 -16.93 4.24
C PHE A 216 11.02 -16.09 5.32
N LEU A 217 11.04 -14.77 5.18
CA LEU A 217 11.73 -13.86 6.07
C LEU A 217 10.77 -13.20 7.09
N ALA A 218 9.60 -12.79 6.63
CA ALA A 218 8.62 -12.08 7.47
C ALA A 218 7.20 -12.22 6.92
N LYS A 219 6.20 -11.95 7.76
CA LYS A 219 4.80 -11.81 7.37
C LYS A 219 4.56 -10.41 6.80
N ASP A 220 3.78 -10.33 5.73
CA ASP A 220 3.43 -9.07 5.08
C ASP A 220 1.90 -8.98 4.91
N PRO A 221 1.15 -8.52 5.95
CA PRO A 221 -0.26 -8.20 5.82
C PRO A 221 -0.42 -6.88 5.07
N TYR A 222 -1.26 -6.83 4.04
CA TYR A 222 -1.54 -5.61 3.31
C TYR A 222 -2.80 -4.91 3.80
N SER A 223 -2.70 -3.60 3.95
CA SER A 223 -3.81 -2.71 4.30
C SER A 223 -3.77 -1.46 3.42
N CYS A 224 -4.90 -0.78 3.29
CA CYS A 224 -4.86 0.57 2.74
C CYS A 224 -4.35 1.54 3.81
N SER A 225 -3.42 2.43 3.42
CA SER A 225 -2.99 3.53 4.29
C SER A 225 -3.82 4.77 3.98
N VAL A 226 -4.19 5.50 5.01
CA VAL A 226 -4.95 6.76 4.95
C VAL A 226 -4.27 7.81 5.83
N PRO A 227 -4.54 9.12 5.63
CA PRO A 227 -4.00 10.16 6.48
C PRO A 227 -4.31 9.92 7.96
N GLU A 228 -3.29 10.10 8.80
CA GLU A 228 -3.39 9.97 10.25
C GLU A 228 -4.46 10.93 10.83
N ASN A 229 -5.10 10.49 11.92
CA ASN A 229 -6.12 11.26 12.65
C ASN A 229 -7.41 11.56 11.85
N ASP A 230 -7.70 10.78 10.80
CA ASP A 230 -8.98 10.83 10.10
C ASP A 230 -9.74 9.50 10.27
N SER A 231 -10.14 9.20 11.52
CA SER A 231 -10.81 7.95 11.89
C SER A 231 -12.09 7.72 11.08
N ARG A 232 -12.86 8.78 10.73
CA ARG A 232 -14.08 8.67 9.91
C ARG A 232 -13.77 8.21 8.50
N TRP A 233 -12.63 8.62 7.93
CA TRP A 233 -12.19 8.16 6.63
C TRP A 233 -11.68 6.72 6.68
N ARG A 234 -10.83 6.39 7.67
CA ARG A 234 -10.38 5.03 7.91
C ARG A 234 -11.55 4.07 8.08
N ASP A 235 -12.51 4.42 8.93
CA ASP A 235 -13.69 3.59 9.18
C ASP A 235 -14.58 3.45 7.94
N PHE A 236 -14.68 4.50 7.11
CA PHE A 236 -15.38 4.41 5.82
C PHE A 236 -14.73 3.37 4.89
N VAL A 237 -13.38 3.33 4.81
CA VAL A 237 -12.64 2.33 4.05
C VAL A 237 -12.84 0.93 4.64
N ASN A 238 -12.75 0.80 5.97
CA ASN A 238 -12.99 -0.47 6.67
C ASN A 238 -14.38 -1.03 6.40
N HIS A 239 -15.42 -0.22 6.59
CA HIS A 239 -16.80 -0.64 6.35
C HIS A 239 -17.04 -1.00 4.88
N THR A 240 -16.30 -0.40 3.93
CA THR A 240 -16.38 -0.82 2.53
C THR A 240 -15.87 -2.25 2.35
N PHE A 241 -14.75 -2.59 2.99
CA PHE A 241 -14.18 -3.94 2.88
C PHE A 241 -15.02 -4.98 3.63
N MET A 242 -15.52 -4.64 4.82
CA MET A 242 -16.44 -5.49 5.58
C MET A 242 -17.70 -5.82 4.76
N GLU A 243 -18.33 -4.83 4.15
CA GLU A 243 -19.49 -5.01 3.26
C GLU A 243 -19.17 -5.94 2.07
N LEU A 244 -17.98 -5.78 1.45
CA LEU A 244 -17.55 -6.67 0.37
C LEU A 244 -17.31 -8.11 0.85
N ILE A 245 -16.82 -8.30 2.07
CA ILE A 245 -16.61 -9.62 2.67
C ILE A 245 -17.95 -10.28 2.98
N ASP A 246 -18.86 -9.57 3.62
CA ASP A 246 -20.16 -10.06 4.07
C ASP A 246 -21.06 -10.49 2.92
N ASN A 247 -21.07 -9.72 1.82
CA ASN A 247 -21.85 -10.04 0.62
C ASN A 247 -21.12 -10.98 -0.36
N GLY A 248 -19.92 -11.48 -0.01
CA GLY A 248 -19.12 -12.41 -0.81
C GLY A 248 -18.34 -11.78 -1.96
N LYS A 249 -18.58 -10.52 -2.29
CA LYS A 249 -17.94 -9.81 -3.42
C LYS A 249 -16.42 -9.75 -3.32
N TYR A 250 -15.90 -9.61 -2.10
CA TYR A 250 -14.47 -9.64 -1.85
C TYR A 250 -13.83 -10.92 -2.37
N PHE A 251 -14.46 -12.08 -2.13
CA PHE A 251 -13.94 -13.38 -2.54
C PHE A 251 -14.03 -13.57 -4.05
N GLU A 252 -15.09 -13.05 -4.70
CA GLU A 252 -15.19 -13.03 -6.17
C GLU A 252 -14.06 -12.21 -6.80
N LEU A 253 -13.76 -11.01 -6.23
CA LEU A 253 -12.65 -10.16 -6.67
C LEU A 253 -11.30 -10.83 -6.43
N TYR A 254 -11.11 -11.49 -5.28
CA TYR A 254 -9.90 -12.23 -4.99
C TYR A 254 -9.67 -13.35 -6.01
N ASP A 255 -10.70 -14.17 -6.26
CA ASP A 255 -10.62 -15.31 -7.20
C ASP A 255 -10.40 -14.86 -8.65
N LYS A 256 -10.96 -13.71 -9.06
CA LYS A 256 -10.70 -13.10 -10.36
C LYS A 256 -9.20 -12.85 -10.59
N TRP A 257 -8.47 -12.40 -9.58
CA TRP A 257 -7.08 -12.01 -9.72
C TRP A 257 -6.08 -13.07 -9.28
N PHE A 258 -6.42 -13.83 -8.24
CA PHE A 258 -5.51 -14.73 -7.53
C PHE A 258 -6.02 -16.17 -7.43
N GLY A 259 -7.24 -16.47 -7.88
CA GLY A 259 -7.75 -17.82 -7.97
C GLY A 259 -6.91 -18.70 -8.90
N GLU A 260 -7.23 -19.99 -9.01
CA GLU A 260 -6.48 -20.94 -9.84
C GLU A 260 -6.35 -20.51 -11.32
N ARG A 261 -7.34 -19.78 -11.84
CA ARG A 261 -7.37 -19.21 -13.18
C ARG A 261 -7.14 -17.71 -13.22
N GLY A 262 -6.71 -17.13 -12.09
CA GLY A 262 -6.40 -15.71 -11.96
C GLY A 262 -5.14 -15.30 -12.72
N VAL A 263 -4.91 -14.00 -12.81
CA VAL A 263 -3.74 -13.44 -13.54
C VAL A 263 -2.42 -13.89 -12.91
N VAL A 264 -2.36 -13.99 -11.58
CA VAL A 264 -1.27 -14.61 -10.83
C VAL A 264 -1.88 -15.59 -9.84
N PRO A 265 -1.87 -16.90 -10.12
CA PRO A 265 -2.44 -17.89 -9.20
C PRO A 265 -1.79 -17.82 -7.81
N TYR A 266 -2.60 -17.48 -6.83
CA TYR A 266 -2.22 -17.40 -5.41
C TYR A 266 -3.46 -17.68 -4.56
N PRO A 267 -3.98 -18.92 -4.62
CA PRO A 267 -5.26 -19.26 -4.01
C PRO A 267 -5.25 -19.01 -2.50
N MET A 268 -6.36 -18.46 -1.99
CA MET A 268 -6.51 -18.15 -0.59
C MET A 268 -6.60 -19.43 0.25
N SER A 269 -5.75 -19.54 1.28
CA SER A 269 -5.85 -20.66 2.21
C SER A 269 -7.14 -20.58 3.04
N PRO A 270 -7.68 -21.73 3.53
CA PRO A 270 -8.85 -21.74 4.43
C PRO A 270 -8.65 -20.87 5.68
N GLN A 271 -7.44 -20.83 6.22
CA GLN A 271 -7.10 -20.01 7.40
C GLN A 271 -7.23 -18.52 7.10
N VAL A 272 -6.69 -18.07 5.96
CA VAL A 272 -6.80 -16.67 5.53
C VAL A 272 -8.27 -16.33 5.24
N ARG A 273 -9.01 -17.23 4.58
CA ARG A 273 -10.45 -17.02 4.32
C ARG A 273 -11.24 -16.83 5.62
N ASN A 274 -11.02 -17.70 6.60
CA ASN A 274 -11.69 -17.57 7.91
C ASN A 274 -11.31 -16.27 8.61
N TYR A 275 -10.04 -15.90 8.57
CA TYR A 275 -9.60 -14.62 9.13
C TYR A 275 -10.29 -13.42 8.45
N MET A 276 -10.43 -13.45 7.12
CA MET A 276 -11.16 -12.39 6.39
C MET A 276 -12.61 -12.29 6.85
N ILE A 277 -13.31 -13.43 6.96
CA ILE A 277 -14.70 -13.45 7.43
C ILE A 277 -14.82 -12.89 8.87
N MET A 278 -13.86 -13.18 9.75
CA MET A 278 -13.88 -12.69 11.13
C MET A 278 -13.53 -11.20 11.28
N GLN A 279 -13.08 -10.53 10.24
CA GLN A 279 -12.85 -9.08 10.24
C GLN A 279 -14.14 -8.28 10.03
N SER A 280 -15.20 -8.90 9.52
CA SER A 280 -16.49 -8.24 9.36
C SER A 280 -17.14 -8.02 10.73
N MET A 281 -17.97 -7.00 10.84
CA MET A 281 -18.71 -6.67 12.05
C MET A 281 -20.20 -6.93 11.84
N PRO A 282 -20.91 -7.45 12.85
CA PRO A 282 -22.37 -7.48 12.83
C PRO A 282 -22.95 -6.07 12.60
N GLU A 283 -24.09 -5.98 11.90
CA GLU A 283 -24.86 -4.74 11.77
C GLU A 283 -25.47 -4.30 13.13
#